data_66f412e08d45547a79e71d9bea433518
#
_entry.id   66f412e08d45547a79e71d9bea433518
#
_cell.length_a   1.000
_cell.length_b   1.000
_cell.length_c   1.000
_cell.angle_alpha   90.00
_cell.angle_beta   90.00
_cell.angle_gamma   90.00
#
_symmetry.space_group_name_H-M   'P 1'
#
loop_
_entity.id
_entity.type
_entity.pdbx_description
1 polymer ?
#
loop_
_entity_poly.entity_id
_entity_poly.type
_entity_poly.pdbx_seq_one_letter_code
_entity_poly.pdbx_strand_id
1 'polypeptide(L)'
;MKQFIVSPAPHFHSGDSVRKNMLLVIIALLPAYAVSVWQFGWGALITTAISVAACVLFEWLIAKYLLKQKSTIGDLSAVLTGLLLAFNLPSNLPWWIVIIGALVAIGVAKMSFGGLGQNIFNPALVGRVFLLISFPAQMTTWPVPQGFATSYVDAATGATPLAAMKVALTGSDSMMSAVPEMWDILIGKMGGSLGEVSALLLLAGGIFLIATRVITWHIPVSILATVALFAAVTGWAGMLPEGMCTCQYTMLSLCTGGMMLGAWFMATDYVTSPMSNWGKILFGIGIGVIVMVIRTWGAYPEGMSFAILIMNACVPLLNLIRPKRFGEKKK
;
A
#
# COMPACT_ATOMS: atom_id res chain seq x y z
N MET A 1 -50.95 -2.25 -20.31
CA MET A 1 -49.79 -1.83 -21.16
C MET A 1 -48.56 -2.57 -20.68
N LYS A 2 -47.91 -3.36 -21.51
CA LYS A 2 -46.61 -3.95 -21.17
C LYS A 2 -45.59 -2.82 -21.13
N GLN A 3 -45.02 -2.54 -19.97
CA GLN A 3 -43.94 -1.58 -19.82
C GLN A 3 -42.67 -2.15 -20.47
N PHE A 4 -42.10 -1.42 -21.42
CA PHE A 4 -40.79 -1.77 -21.95
C PHE A 4 -39.72 -1.43 -20.93
N ILE A 5 -38.85 -2.39 -20.60
CA ILE A 5 -37.69 -2.13 -19.74
C ILE A 5 -36.61 -1.56 -20.65
N VAL A 6 -36.28 -0.31 -20.43
CA VAL A 6 -35.12 0.34 -21.09
C VAL A 6 -33.93 0.18 -20.16
N SER A 7 -32.95 -0.64 -20.54
CA SER A 7 -31.68 -0.75 -19.84
C SER A 7 -30.60 0.06 -20.55
N PRO A 8 -29.72 0.78 -19.81
CA PRO A 8 -28.58 1.45 -20.42
C PRO A 8 -27.59 0.44 -21.03
N ALA A 9 -26.96 0.81 -22.13
CA ALA A 9 -25.85 0.02 -22.69
C ALA A 9 -24.65 -0.02 -21.70
N PRO A 10 -23.86 -1.11 -21.71
CA PRO A 10 -23.91 -2.28 -22.59
C PRO A 10 -24.96 -3.33 -22.13
N HIS A 11 -25.58 -3.98 -23.09
CA HIS A 11 -26.58 -5.03 -22.85
C HIS A 11 -25.96 -6.39 -22.54
N PHE A 12 -24.68 -6.59 -22.84
CA PHE A 12 -23.89 -7.76 -22.46
C PHE A 12 -23.03 -7.42 -21.24
N HIS A 13 -23.16 -8.19 -20.18
CA HIS A 13 -22.38 -8.08 -18.97
C HIS A 13 -21.33 -9.21 -18.94
N SER A 14 -20.06 -8.87 -18.75
CA SER A 14 -19.07 -9.84 -18.30
C SER A 14 -19.45 -10.29 -16.89
N GLY A 15 -19.17 -11.54 -16.50
CA GLY A 15 -19.45 -12.03 -15.14
C GLY A 15 -18.61 -11.35 -14.05
N ASP A 16 -17.96 -10.22 -14.35
CA ASP A 16 -17.15 -9.45 -13.43
C ASP A 16 -18.00 -8.45 -12.66
N SER A 17 -17.80 -8.44 -11.34
CA SER A 17 -18.45 -7.50 -10.43
C SER A 17 -17.41 -6.84 -9.52
N VAL A 18 -17.72 -5.64 -9.05
CA VAL A 18 -16.86 -4.93 -8.09
C VAL A 18 -16.60 -5.80 -6.87
N ARG A 19 -17.63 -6.44 -6.33
CA ARG A 19 -17.53 -7.36 -5.19
C ARG A 19 -16.55 -8.50 -5.44
N LYS A 20 -16.60 -9.12 -6.64
CA LYS A 20 -15.70 -10.21 -7.02
C LYS A 20 -14.25 -9.75 -7.04
N ASN A 21 -13.98 -8.60 -7.65
CA ASN A 21 -12.63 -8.05 -7.73
C ASN A 21 -12.08 -7.67 -6.34
N MET A 22 -12.89 -7.01 -5.49
CA MET A 22 -12.50 -6.70 -4.11
C MET A 22 -12.23 -7.97 -3.29
N LEU A 23 -13.06 -9.01 -3.46
CA LEU A 23 -12.86 -10.30 -2.81
C LEU A 23 -11.56 -10.98 -3.26
N LEU A 24 -11.21 -10.96 -4.55
CA LEU A 24 -9.96 -11.53 -5.05
C LEU A 24 -8.74 -10.82 -4.46
N VAL A 25 -8.80 -9.50 -4.30
CA VAL A 25 -7.71 -8.74 -3.64
C VAL A 25 -7.59 -9.13 -2.16
N ILE A 26 -8.72 -9.27 -1.44
CA ILE A 26 -8.70 -9.73 -0.05
C ILE A 26 -8.09 -11.14 0.05
N ILE A 27 -8.50 -12.07 -0.82
CA ILE A 27 -7.95 -13.44 -0.85
C ILE A 27 -6.44 -13.42 -1.11
N ALA A 28 -5.97 -12.57 -2.03
CA ALA A 28 -4.55 -12.42 -2.34
C ALA A 28 -3.71 -11.90 -1.14
N LEU A 29 -4.34 -11.12 -0.23
CA LEU A 29 -3.70 -10.59 0.98
C LEU A 29 -3.73 -11.57 2.16
N LEU A 30 -4.66 -12.54 2.19
CA LEU A 30 -4.82 -13.47 3.32
C LEU A 30 -3.53 -14.24 3.69
N PRO A 31 -2.73 -14.78 2.75
CA PRO A 31 -1.50 -15.48 3.10
C PRO A 31 -0.50 -14.57 3.84
N ALA A 32 -0.31 -13.34 3.35
CA ALA A 32 0.55 -12.36 4.01
C ALA A 32 0.00 -11.98 5.39
N TYR A 33 -1.31 -11.85 5.53
CA TYR A 33 -1.97 -11.59 6.81
C TYR A 33 -1.76 -12.72 7.81
N ALA A 34 -1.85 -13.98 7.37
CA ALA A 34 -1.63 -15.14 8.24
C ALA A 34 -0.21 -15.14 8.83
N VAL A 35 0.81 -14.81 8.02
CA VAL A 35 2.19 -14.68 8.51
C VAL A 35 2.35 -13.47 9.42
N SER A 36 1.68 -12.36 9.15
CA SER A 36 1.66 -11.19 10.03
C SER A 36 1.09 -11.54 11.41
N VAL A 37 -0.02 -12.28 11.46
CA VAL A 37 -0.61 -12.78 12.71
C VAL A 37 0.34 -13.75 13.42
N TRP A 38 1.03 -14.62 12.68
CA TRP A 38 2.04 -15.52 13.25
C TRP A 38 3.18 -14.76 13.94
N GLN A 39 3.64 -13.66 13.35
CA GLN A 39 4.81 -12.91 13.84
C GLN A 39 4.46 -11.89 14.94
N PHE A 40 3.34 -11.17 14.79
CA PHE A 40 2.94 -10.10 15.70
C PHE A 40 1.80 -10.49 16.66
N GLY A 41 1.31 -11.72 16.58
CA GLY A 41 0.34 -12.28 17.52
C GLY A 41 -0.99 -11.51 17.58
N TRP A 42 -1.50 -11.37 18.80
CA TRP A 42 -2.79 -10.74 19.09
C TRP A 42 -2.88 -9.28 18.64
N GLY A 43 -1.76 -8.56 18.66
CA GLY A 43 -1.71 -7.16 18.21
C GLY A 43 -2.16 -7.00 16.75
N ALA A 44 -1.71 -7.89 15.86
CA ALA A 44 -2.11 -7.88 14.46
C ALA A 44 -3.62 -8.11 14.29
N LEU A 45 -4.19 -9.08 15.02
CA LEU A 45 -5.62 -9.39 14.97
C LEU A 45 -6.48 -8.23 15.47
N ILE A 46 -6.13 -7.66 16.63
CA ILE A 46 -6.88 -6.56 17.26
C ILE A 46 -6.84 -5.32 16.37
N THR A 47 -5.67 -4.90 15.92
CA THR A 47 -5.51 -3.71 15.06
C THR A 47 -6.28 -3.87 13.74
N THR A 48 -6.21 -5.04 13.12
CA THR A 48 -6.94 -5.32 11.86
C THR A 48 -8.44 -5.36 12.09
N ALA A 49 -8.91 -6.02 13.15
CA ALA A 49 -10.34 -6.10 13.46
C ALA A 49 -10.93 -4.70 13.73
N ILE A 50 -10.24 -3.87 14.51
CA ILE A 50 -10.68 -2.49 14.80
C ILE A 50 -10.69 -1.65 13.51
N SER A 51 -9.64 -1.73 12.69
CA SER A 51 -9.55 -0.97 11.45
C SER A 51 -10.67 -1.32 10.48
N VAL A 52 -10.92 -2.62 10.24
CA VAL A 52 -11.98 -3.08 9.35
C VAL A 52 -13.36 -2.72 9.90
N ALA A 53 -13.62 -2.98 11.19
CA ALA A 53 -14.90 -2.65 11.81
C ALA A 53 -15.19 -1.15 11.78
N ALA A 54 -14.19 -0.31 12.08
CA ALA A 54 -14.32 1.14 12.04
C ALA A 54 -14.57 1.65 10.61
N CYS A 55 -13.85 1.12 9.60
CA CYS A 55 -14.07 1.51 8.20
C CYS A 55 -15.48 1.16 7.72
N VAL A 56 -15.97 -0.04 8.02
CA VAL A 56 -17.34 -0.47 7.66
C VAL A 56 -18.38 0.37 8.39
N LEU A 57 -18.18 0.63 9.67
CA LEU A 57 -19.09 1.45 10.48
C LEU A 57 -19.18 2.88 9.95
N PHE A 58 -18.05 3.53 9.68
CA PHE A 58 -18.03 4.90 9.16
C PHE A 58 -18.64 4.99 7.75
N GLU A 59 -18.37 4.02 6.88
CA GLU A 59 -19.01 4.00 5.56
C GLU A 59 -20.53 3.89 5.69
N TRP A 60 -21.02 3.01 6.57
CA TRP A 60 -22.45 2.88 6.82
C TRP A 60 -23.07 4.14 7.40
N LEU A 61 -22.45 4.74 8.42
CA LEU A 61 -22.94 5.97 9.06
C LEU A 61 -23.02 7.13 8.06
N ILE A 62 -21.94 7.34 7.29
CA ILE A 62 -21.87 8.44 6.35
C ILE A 62 -22.86 8.23 5.19
N ALA A 63 -22.93 7.02 4.62
CA ALA A 63 -23.87 6.72 3.54
C ALA A 63 -25.32 6.92 3.98
N LYS A 64 -25.69 6.44 5.18
CA LYS A 64 -27.06 6.48 5.67
C LYS A 64 -27.49 7.87 6.14
N TYR A 65 -26.67 8.54 6.96
CA TYR A 65 -27.07 9.78 7.64
C TYR A 65 -26.66 11.05 6.89
N LEU A 66 -25.45 11.06 6.29
CA LEU A 66 -24.91 12.24 5.63
C LEU A 66 -25.33 12.31 4.16
N LEU A 67 -25.08 11.24 3.40
CA LEU A 67 -25.34 11.21 1.96
C LEU A 67 -26.75 10.72 1.63
N LYS A 68 -27.47 10.10 2.57
CA LYS A 68 -28.80 9.50 2.38
C LYS A 68 -28.89 8.58 1.16
N GLN A 69 -27.82 7.87 0.87
CA GLN A 69 -27.68 6.93 -0.23
C GLN A 69 -27.87 5.47 0.25
N LYS A 70 -28.08 4.56 -0.71
CA LYS A 70 -28.08 3.13 -0.41
C LYS A 70 -26.71 2.71 0.10
N SER A 71 -26.68 1.87 1.13
CA SER A 71 -25.45 1.34 1.70
C SER A 71 -24.62 0.58 0.66
N THR A 72 -23.33 0.91 0.54
CA THR A 72 -22.37 0.27 -0.37
C THR A 72 -21.54 -0.83 0.30
N ILE A 73 -21.84 -1.19 1.55
CA ILE A 73 -21.09 -2.20 2.33
C ILE A 73 -20.95 -3.54 1.60
N GLY A 74 -21.96 -3.90 0.78
CA GLY A 74 -21.96 -5.14 -0.01
C GLY A 74 -20.84 -5.27 -1.03
N ASP A 75 -20.20 -4.16 -1.40
CA ASP A 75 -19.10 -4.12 -2.38
C ASP A 75 -17.74 -4.54 -1.79
N LEU A 76 -17.65 -4.76 -0.47
CA LEU A 76 -16.44 -5.12 0.26
C LEU A 76 -15.32 -4.07 0.21
N SER A 77 -15.56 -2.91 -0.37
CA SER A 77 -14.54 -1.87 -0.53
C SER A 77 -14.09 -1.26 0.80
N ALA A 78 -15.02 -1.10 1.78
CA ALA A 78 -14.66 -0.65 3.13
C ALA A 78 -13.80 -1.68 3.89
N VAL A 79 -14.12 -2.97 3.72
CA VAL A 79 -13.34 -4.07 4.30
C VAL A 79 -11.92 -4.07 3.75
N LEU A 80 -11.78 -3.94 2.43
CA LEU A 80 -10.46 -3.85 1.79
C LEU A 80 -9.68 -2.61 2.24
N THR A 81 -10.33 -1.44 2.30
CA THR A 81 -9.69 -0.21 2.79
C THR A 81 -9.21 -0.38 4.23
N GLY A 82 -10.02 -0.96 5.10
CA GLY A 82 -9.64 -1.24 6.49
C GLY A 82 -8.50 -2.23 6.62
N LEU A 83 -8.47 -3.27 5.79
CA LEU A 83 -7.39 -4.25 5.75
C LEU A 83 -6.07 -3.61 5.26
N LEU A 84 -6.12 -2.85 4.17
CA LEU A 84 -4.95 -2.14 3.65
C LEU A 84 -4.44 -1.06 4.62
N LEU A 85 -5.34 -0.37 5.31
CA LEU A 85 -4.97 0.57 6.37
C LEU A 85 -4.23 -0.17 7.50
N ALA A 86 -4.81 -1.27 8.02
CA ALA A 86 -4.19 -2.07 9.08
C ALA A 86 -2.79 -2.56 8.69
N PHE A 87 -2.61 -3.02 7.45
CA PHE A 87 -1.30 -3.45 6.96
C PHE A 87 -0.23 -2.36 6.98
N ASN A 88 -0.62 -1.11 6.98
CA ASN A 88 0.29 0.03 7.05
C ASN A 88 0.52 0.55 8.49
N LEU A 89 -0.09 -0.07 9.49
CA LEU A 89 0.00 0.34 10.88
C LEU A 89 0.91 -0.61 11.68
N PRO A 90 1.54 -0.12 12.76
CA PRO A 90 2.19 -1.00 13.73
C PRO A 90 1.14 -1.81 14.52
N SER A 91 1.51 -3.02 14.93
CA SER A 91 0.59 -3.92 15.67
C SER A 91 0.26 -3.48 17.09
N ASN A 92 1.09 -2.62 17.68
CA ASN A 92 0.94 -2.07 19.03
C ASN A 92 0.26 -0.70 19.08
N LEU A 93 -0.34 -0.24 17.94
CA LEU A 93 -0.95 1.08 17.87
C LEU A 93 -2.20 1.16 18.75
N PRO A 94 -2.37 2.22 19.60
CA PRO A 94 -3.58 2.43 20.39
C PRO A 94 -4.85 2.41 19.55
N TRP A 95 -5.88 1.70 20.02
CA TRP A 95 -7.12 1.47 19.28
C TRP A 95 -7.82 2.75 18.81
N TRP A 96 -7.77 3.84 19.60
CA TRP A 96 -8.39 5.11 19.27
C TRP A 96 -7.72 5.81 18.08
N ILE A 97 -6.39 5.66 17.91
CA ILE A 97 -5.65 6.18 16.76
C ILE A 97 -6.08 5.44 15.49
N VAL A 98 -6.25 4.11 15.58
CA VAL A 98 -6.74 3.30 14.44
C VAL A 98 -8.13 3.78 13.99
N ILE A 99 -9.03 4.09 14.94
CA ILE A 99 -10.37 4.63 14.64
C ILE A 99 -10.28 5.99 13.95
N ILE A 100 -9.42 6.90 14.42
CA ILE A 100 -9.20 8.19 13.76
C ILE A 100 -8.69 8.00 12.33
N GLY A 101 -7.72 7.09 12.11
CA GLY A 101 -7.22 6.76 10.78
C GLY A 101 -8.31 6.22 9.85
N ALA A 102 -9.15 5.33 10.36
CA ALA A 102 -10.31 4.81 9.62
C ALA A 102 -11.33 5.90 9.26
N LEU A 103 -11.60 6.83 10.19
CA LEU A 103 -12.48 7.98 9.95
C LEU A 103 -11.95 8.86 8.80
N VAL A 104 -10.65 9.18 8.82
CA VAL A 104 -10.02 9.98 7.76
C VAL A 104 -10.00 9.22 6.44
N ALA A 105 -9.65 7.94 6.44
CA ALA A 105 -9.63 7.12 5.23
C ALA A 105 -11.01 7.03 4.56
N ILE A 106 -12.05 6.75 5.32
CA ILE A 106 -13.40 6.60 4.78
C ILE A 106 -14.10 7.94 4.64
N GLY A 107 -14.11 8.77 5.70
CA GLY A 107 -14.87 10.03 5.72
C GLY A 107 -14.27 11.06 4.78
N VAL A 108 -12.96 11.33 4.91
CA VAL A 108 -12.30 12.40 4.14
C VAL A 108 -11.85 11.92 2.76
N ALA A 109 -11.20 10.76 2.66
CA ALA A 109 -10.60 10.36 1.39
C ALA A 109 -11.55 9.61 0.44
N LYS A 110 -12.62 8.99 0.94
CA LYS A 110 -13.55 8.20 0.12
C LYS A 110 -14.93 8.85 -0.01
N MET A 111 -15.62 9.06 1.10
CA MET A 111 -17.03 9.45 1.09
C MET A 111 -17.25 10.93 0.77
N SER A 112 -16.30 11.81 1.08
CA SER A 112 -16.38 13.24 0.73
C SER A 112 -16.39 13.49 -0.77
N PHE A 113 -15.79 12.60 -1.56
CA PHE A 113 -15.78 12.67 -3.02
C PHE A 113 -16.99 11.97 -3.68
N GLY A 114 -17.83 11.28 -2.91
CA GLY A 114 -19.04 10.60 -3.43
C GLY A 114 -18.99 9.07 -3.32
N GLY A 115 -17.95 8.49 -2.71
CA GLY A 115 -17.83 7.06 -2.46
C GLY A 115 -16.93 6.32 -3.46
N LEU A 116 -17.19 5.02 -3.63
CA LEU A 116 -16.37 4.17 -4.49
C LEU A 116 -16.37 4.66 -5.95
N GLY A 117 -15.19 4.77 -6.53
CA GLY A 117 -15.00 5.18 -7.93
C GLY A 117 -14.80 6.68 -8.15
N GLN A 118 -14.96 7.52 -7.14
CA GLN A 118 -14.81 8.97 -7.25
C GLN A 118 -13.66 9.53 -6.41
N ASN A 119 -12.98 8.72 -5.64
CA ASN A 119 -11.83 9.12 -4.82
C ASN A 119 -10.63 9.49 -5.70
N ILE A 120 -10.01 10.63 -5.38
CA ILE A 120 -8.81 11.14 -6.08
C ILE A 120 -7.57 10.40 -5.58
N PHE A 121 -7.52 10.12 -4.29
CA PHE A 121 -6.40 9.47 -3.60
C PHE A 121 -6.79 8.09 -3.09
N ASN A 122 -5.81 7.21 -2.90
CA ASN A 122 -6.03 5.94 -2.23
C ASN A 122 -6.42 6.17 -0.76
N PRO A 123 -7.64 5.76 -0.32
CA PRO A 123 -8.15 6.09 0.99
C PRO A 123 -7.31 5.54 2.16
N ALA A 124 -6.80 4.32 2.04
CA ALA A 124 -5.97 3.72 3.08
C ALA A 124 -4.66 4.49 3.28
N LEU A 125 -4.06 4.97 2.19
CA LEU A 125 -2.83 5.76 2.25
C LEU A 125 -3.05 7.16 2.81
N VAL A 126 -4.18 7.80 2.50
CA VAL A 126 -4.53 9.08 3.11
C VAL A 126 -4.67 8.93 4.63
N GLY A 127 -5.37 7.89 5.09
CA GLY A 127 -5.49 7.58 6.52
C GLY A 127 -4.12 7.36 7.17
N ARG A 128 -3.24 6.56 6.55
CA ARG A 128 -1.89 6.32 7.04
C ARG A 128 -1.04 7.59 7.14
N VAL A 129 -1.00 8.39 6.07
CA VAL A 129 -0.18 9.61 6.05
C VAL A 129 -0.70 10.63 7.05
N PHE A 130 -2.02 10.77 7.18
CA PHE A 130 -2.63 11.60 8.22
C PHE A 130 -2.17 11.18 9.62
N LEU A 131 -2.22 9.86 9.93
CA LEU A 131 -1.77 9.35 11.22
C LEU A 131 -0.27 9.56 11.45
N LEU A 132 0.55 9.38 10.42
CA LEU A 132 2.00 9.57 10.52
C LEU A 132 2.37 11.03 10.83
N ILE A 133 1.63 11.98 10.27
CA ILE A 133 1.87 13.42 10.52
C ILE A 133 1.32 13.85 11.87
N SER A 134 0.13 13.34 12.25
CA SER A 134 -0.56 13.75 13.48
C SER A 134 -0.02 13.04 14.74
N PHE A 135 0.41 11.79 14.62
CA PHE A 135 0.87 10.94 15.72
C PHE A 135 2.22 10.26 15.41
N PRO A 136 3.27 11.05 15.10
CA PRO A 136 4.54 10.49 14.63
C PRO A 136 5.17 9.53 15.63
N ALA A 137 5.13 9.82 16.93
CA ALA A 137 5.74 8.98 17.95
C ALA A 137 5.14 7.57 17.97
N GLN A 138 3.81 7.45 17.95
CA GLN A 138 3.11 6.17 17.97
C GLN A 138 3.24 5.41 16.63
N MET A 139 3.30 6.14 15.52
CA MET A 139 3.39 5.57 14.18
C MET A 139 4.81 5.10 13.80
N THR A 140 5.83 5.54 14.52
CA THR A 140 7.23 5.14 14.26
C THR A 140 7.78 4.15 15.28
N THR A 141 6.97 3.71 16.24
CA THR A 141 7.31 2.63 17.16
C THR A 141 6.96 1.28 16.56
N TRP A 142 7.96 0.59 16.03
CA TRP A 142 7.76 -0.67 15.35
C TRP A 142 7.99 -1.86 16.28
N PRO A 143 7.03 -2.77 16.43
CA PRO A 143 7.21 -3.97 17.24
C PRO A 143 8.18 -4.95 16.57
N VAL A 144 9.02 -5.58 17.39
CA VAL A 144 9.90 -6.67 16.95
C VAL A 144 9.09 -7.97 16.95
N PRO A 145 9.18 -8.81 15.89
CA PRO A 145 8.45 -10.06 15.82
C PRO A 145 8.94 -11.03 16.91
N GLN A 146 8.06 -11.39 17.84
CA GLN A 146 8.32 -12.34 18.93
C GLN A 146 7.43 -13.60 18.84
N GLY A 147 6.74 -13.77 17.71
CA GLY A 147 5.80 -14.86 17.51
C GLY A 147 4.45 -14.64 18.18
N PHE A 148 3.65 -15.70 18.29
CA PHE A 148 2.25 -15.62 18.73
C PHE A 148 2.07 -15.17 20.19
N ALA A 149 3.13 -15.20 20.99
CA ALA A 149 3.11 -14.78 22.40
C ALA A 149 3.22 -13.25 22.59
N THR A 150 3.36 -12.47 21.53
CA THR A 150 3.50 -11.01 21.60
C THR A 150 2.24 -10.37 22.16
N SER A 151 2.36 -9.65 23.29
CA SER A 151 1.25 -8.90 23.85
C SER A 151 0.98 -7.64 23.04
N TYR A 152 -0.27 -7.15 23.09
CA TYR A 152 -0.67 -5.93 22.37
C TYR A 152 -0.03 -4.66 22.95
N VAL A 153 0.15 -4.61 24.26
CA VAL A 153 0.56 -3.37 24.97
C VAL A 153 2.07 -3.32 25.19
N ASP A 154 2.70 -4.46 25.52
CA ASP A 154 4.10 -4.54 25.97
C ASP A 154 5.02 -5.15 24.88
N ALA A 155 4.74 -4.85 23.62
CA ALA A 155 5.58 -5.32 22.53
C ALA A 155 6.95 -4.61 22.57
N ALA A 156 8.03 -5.38 22.52
CA ALA A 156 9.37 -4.83 22.37
C ALA A 156 9.46 -4.09 21.02
N THR A 157 9.97 -2.86 21.04
CA THR A 157 10.09 -2.04 19.84
C THR A 157 11.55 -1.93 19.40
N GLY A 158 11.77 -1.89 18.09
CA GLY A 158 13.09 -1.79 17.49
C GLY A 158 13.10 -0.86 16.27
N ALA A 159 14.30 -0.56 15.78
CA ALA A 159 14.44 0.17 14.53
C ALA A 159 14.06 -0.71 13.34
N THR A 160 13.38 -0.16 12.34
CA THR A 160 13.17 -0.87 11.08
C THR A 160 14.49 -1.02 10.32
N PRO A 161 14.64 -2.04 9.46
CA PRO A 161 15.83 -2.22 8.63
C PRO A 161 16.17 -0.97 7.80
N LEU A 162 15.15 -0.27 7.30
CA LEU A 162 15.33 0.99 6.57
C LEU A 162 15.80 2.15 7.46
N ALA A 163 15.30 2.23 8.70
CA ALA A 163 15.76 3.23 9.64
C ALA A 163 17.24 3.00 10.02
N ALA A 164 17.60 1.74 10.29
CA ALA A 164 18.99 1.34 10.54
C ALA A 164 19.89 1.67 9.35
N MET A 165 19.45 1.33 8.14
CA MET A 165 20.14 1.64 6.90
C MET A 165 20.34 3.15 6.70
N LYS A 166 19.33 3.95 6.99
CA LYS A 166 19.40 5.41 6.85
C LYS A 166 20.42 6.04 7.79
N VAL A 167 20.47 5.55 9.04
CA VAL A 167 21.48 5.98 10.02
C VAL A 167 22.89 5.58 9.57
N ALA A 168 23.05 4.38 9.00
CA ALA A 168 24.33 3.94 8.43
C ALA A 168 24.79 4.81 7.25
N LEU A 169 23.86 5.21 6.36
CA LEU A 169 24.15 6.16 5.25
C LEU A 169 24.59 7.55 5.73
N THR A 170 24.22 7.97 6.94
CA THR A 170 24.65 9.26 7.53
C THR A 170 25.98 9.19 8.29
N GLY A 171 26.68 8.06 8.23
CA GLY A 171 28.05 7.91 8.77
C GLY A 171 28.12 7.31 10.18
N SER A 172 27.08 6.63 10.65
CA SER A 172 27.08 5.92 11.94
C SER A 172 27.11 4.42 11.71
N ASP A 173 28.28 3.80 11.63
CA ASP A 173 28.46 2.36 11.37
C ASP A 173 27.88 1.44 12.47
N SER A 174 27.56 2.00 13.64
CA SER A 174 27.04 1.26 14.80
C SER A 174 25.69 0.54 14.54
N MET A 175 24.94 0.95 13.53
CA MET A 175 23.62 0.35 13.19
C MET A 175 23.67 -0.69 12.09
N MET A 176 24.83 -0.97 11.51
CA MET A 176 25.00 -1.98 10.45
C MET A 176 24.66 -3.39 10.93
N SER A 177 24.92 -3.70 12.20
CA SER A 177 24.57 -4.98 12.84
C SER A 177 23.05 -5.18 13.02
N ALA A 178 22.25 -4.13 12.92
CA ALA A 178 20.79 -4.20 13.01
C ALA A 178 20.11 -4.47 11.65
N VAL A 179 20.86 -4.52 10.55
CA VAL A 179 20.34 -4.88 9.23
C VAL A 179 20.18 -6.40 9.18
N PRO A 180 18.95 -6.93 8.95
CA PRO A 180 18.69 -8.36 8.93
C PRO A 180 19.41 -9.05 7.76
N GLU A 181 19.62 -10.36 7.88
CA GLU A 181 20.09 -11.19 6.77
C GLU A 181 19.06 -11.23 5.63
N MET A 182 19.52 -11.49 4.42
CA MET A 182 18.69 -11.50 3.22
C MET A 182 17.48 -12.46 3.33
N TRP A 183 17.65 -13.61 3.96
CA TRP A 183 16.58 -14.58 4.18
C TRP A 183 15.53 -14.09 5.16
N ASP A 184 15.94 -13.39 6.22
CA ASP A 184 15.02 -12.81 7.20
C ASP A 184 14.20 -11.68 6.59
N ILE A 185 14.78 -10.90 5.67
CA ILE A 185 14.07 -9.87 4.89
C ILE A 185 13.00 -10.50 3.99
N LEU A 186 13.31 -11.59 3.29
CA LEU A 186 12.37 -12.28 2.39
C LEU A 186 11.22 -12.96 3.13
N ILE A 187 11.51 -13.59 4.27
CA ILE A 187 10.53 -14.28 5.12
C ILE A 187 9.77 -13.27 5.98
N GLY A 188 10.38 -12.08 6.25
CA GLY A 188 9.77 -11.00 7.00
C GLY A 188 9.99 -11.08 8.51
N LYS A 189 11.04 -11.73 8.99
CA LYS A 189 11.44 -11.71 10.41
C LYS A 189 12.13 -10.39 10.77
N MET A 190 11.41 -9.30 10.61
CA MET A 190 11.94 -7.96 10.88
C MET A 190 10.87 -7.09 11.54
N GLY A 191 11.30 -6.09 12.31
CA GLY A 191 10.40 -5.06 12.84
C GLY A 191 9.88 -4.18 11.72
N GLY A 192 8.57 -3.90 11.74
CA GLY A 192 7.94 -3.09 10.71
C GLY A 192 6.42 -3.05 10.81
N SER A 193 5.77 -2.54 9.77
CA SER A 193 4.32 -2.56 9.66
C SER A 193 3.79 -3.98 9.41
N LEU A 194 2.51 -4.20 9.72
CA LEU A 194 1.87 -5.51 9.50
C LEU A 194 1.99 -6.01 8.05
N GLY A 195 2.04 -5.10 7.08
CA GLY A 195 2.17 -5.43 5.66
C GLY A 195 3.59 -5.56 5.13
N GLU A 196 4.63 -5.38 5.96
CA GLU A 196 6.02 -5.57 5.55
C GLU A 196 6.49 -7.02 5.74
N VAL A 197 5.67 -7.84 6.37
CA VAL A 197 5.95 -9.17 6.85
C VAL A 197 6.15 -10.08 5.68
N SER A 198 6.58 -10.44 4.90
CA SER A 198 6.78 -11.41 3.81
C SER A 198 6.60 -10.81 2.41
N ALA A 199 7.70 -10.26 1.95
CA ALA A 199 7.81 -9.80 0.57
C ALA A 199 7.43 -10.89 -0.45
N LEU A 200 7.78 -12.17 -0.16
CA LEU A 200 7.47 -13.30 -1.03
C LEU A 200 5.97 -13.58 -1.15
N LEU A 201 5.22 -13.53 -0.03
CA LEU A 201 3.79 -13.80 -0.08
C LEU A 201 3.01 -12.64 -0.72
N LEU A 202 3.46 -11.40 -0.53
CA LEU A 202 2.90 -10.25 -1.24
C LEU A 202 3.19 -10.33 -2.75
N LEU A 203 4.38 -10.78 -3.15
CA LEU A 203 4.71 -11.04 -4.54
C LEU A 203 3.82 -12.13 -5.13
N ALA A 204 3.65 -13.26 -4.41
CA ALA A 204 2.77 -14.33 -4.83
C ALA A 204 1.32 -13.88 -4.98
N GLY A 205 0.81 -13.08 -4.03
CA GLY A 205 -0.51 -12.45 -4.11
C GLY A 205 -0.64 -11.51 -5.31
N GLY A 206 0.39 -10.71 -5.60
CA GLY A 206 0.44 -9.84 -6.78
C GLY A 206 0.42 -10.63 -8.10
N ILE A 207 1.19 -11.70 -8.19
CA ILE A 207 1.18 -12.61 -9.37
C ILE A 207 -0.20 -13.26 -9.54
N PHE A 208 -0.83 -13.69 -8.44
CA PHE A 208 -2.20 -14.20 -8.46
C PHE A 208 -3.19 -13.17 -9.04
N LEU A 209 -3.06 -11.89 -8.66
CA LEU A 209 -3.92 -10.82 -9.19
C LEU A 209 -3.68 -10.54 -10.68
N ILE A 210 -2.44 -10.69 -11.18
CA ILE A 210 -2.16 -10.63 -12.62
C ILE A 210 -2.77 -11.83 -13.34
N ALA A 211 -2.61 -13.05 -12.80
CA ALA A 211 -3.17 -14.26 -13.39
C ALA A 211 -4.69 -14.23 -13.49
N THR A 212 -5.36 -13.66 -12.48
CA THR A 212 -6.82 -13.44 -12.47
C THR A 212 -7.27 -12.21 -13.27
N ARG A 213 -6.32 -11.48 -13.89
CA ARG A 213 -6.56 -10.25 -14.68
C ARG A 213 -7.22 -9.12 -13.88
N VAL A 214 -7.09 -9.13 -12.55
CA VAL A 214 -7.55 -8.04 -11.69
C VAL A 214 -6.63 -6.83 -11.83
N ILE A 215 -5.31 -7.03 -11.93
CA ILE A 215 -4.35 -5.95 -12.13
C ILE A 215 -3.50 -6.16 -13.39
N THR A 216 -2.92 -5.06 -13.89
CA THR A 216 -1.97 -5.10 -15.01
C THR A 216 -0.53 -5.00 -14.50
N TRP A 217 0.40 -5.72 -15.12
CA TRP A 217 1.80 -5.77 -14.72
C TRP A 217 2.58 -4.44 -14.85
N HIS A 218 2.05 -3.49 -15.64
CA HIS A 218 2.76 -2.24 -15.97
C HIS A 218 3.19 -1.42 -14.75
N ILE A 219 2.28 -1.23 -13.77
CA ILE A 219 2.56 -0.41 -12.58
C ILE A 219 3.55 -1.11 -11.64
N PRO A 220 3.32 -2.36 -11.18
CA PRO A 220 4.23 -3.00 -10.23
C PRO A 220 5.63 -3.16 -10.80
N VAL A 221 5.74 -3.61 -12.06
CA VAL A 221 7.04 -3.85 -12.68
C VAL A 221 7.80 -2.54 -12.90
N SER A 222 7.13 -1.47 -13.32
CA SER A 222 7.81 -0.17 -13.48
C SER A 222 8.28 0.42 -12.17
N ILE A 223 7.52 0.28 -11.07
CA ILE A 223 7.96 0.70 -9.73
C ILE A 223 9.21 -0.08 -9.31
N LEU A 224 9.13 -1.42 -9.32
CA LEU A 224 10.22 -2.28 -8.85
C LEU A 224 11.49 -2.11 -9.71
N ALA A 225 11.34 -2.01 -11.04
CA ALA A 225 12.46 -1.77 -11.94
C ALA A 225 13.12 -0.41 -11.68
N THR A 226 12.35 0.64 -11.46
CA THR A 226 12.89 1.97 -11.18
C THR A 226 13.60 2.01 -9.84
N VAL A 227 13.05 1.38 -8.80
CA VAL A 227 13.69 1.28 -7.48
C VAL A 227 14.98 0.48 -7.57
N ALA A 228 14.98 -0.66 -8.28
CA ALA A 228 16.18 -1.47 -8.47
C ALA A 228 17.29 -0.71 -9.24
N LEU A 229 16.90 0.00 -10.32
CA LEU A 229 17.83 0.81 -11.10
C LEU A 229 18.43 1.94 -10.25
N PHE A 230 17.60 2.66 -9.51
CA PHE A 230 18.06 3.75 -8.65
C PHE A 230 18.98 3.24 -7.53
N ALA A 231 18.63 2.13 -6.89
CA ALA A 231 19.46 1.49 -5.86
C ALA A 231 20.80 1.01 -6.44
N ALA A 232 20.84 0.49 -7.67
CA ALA A 232 22.08 0.13 -8.34
C ALA A 232 22.94 1.35 -8.64
N VAL A 233 22.36 2.46 -9.11
CA VAL A 233 23.06 3.71 -9.38
C VAL A 233 23.65 4.30 -8.09
N THR A 234 22.89 4.32 -6.98
CA THR A 234 23.40 4.79 -5.67
C THR A 234 24.55 3.93 -5.16
N GLY A 235 24.49 2.61 -5.39
CA GLY A 235 25.59 1.70 -5.08
C GLY A 235 26.84 1.97 -5.92
N TRP A 236 26.68 2.21 -7.20
CA TRP A 236 27.79 2.56 -8.11
C TRP A 236 28.41 3.93 -7.79
N ALA A 237 27.62 4.88 -7.34
CA ALA A 237 28.07 6.20 -6.93
C ALA A 237 28.87 6.20 -5.61
N GLY A 238 29.07 5.04 -4.97
CA GLY A 238 29.82 4.93 -3.72
C GLY A 238 29.12 5.56 -2.51
N MET A 239 27.79 5.71 -2.56
CA MET A 239 26.99 6.29 -1.47
C MET A 239 26.61 5.24 -0.40
N LEU A 240 27.05 3.99 -0.53
CA LEU A 240 26.72 2.92 0.41
C LEU A 240 27.68 2.90 1.59
N PRO A 241 27.24 2.48 2.79
CA PRO A 241 28.10 2.27 3.94
C PRO A 241 29.16 1.20 3.65
N GLU A 242 30.31 1.30 4.32
CA GLU A 242 31.37 0.30 4.20
C GLU A 242 30.84 -1.09 4.60
N GLY A 243 31.13 -2.10 3.77
CA GLY A 243 30.73 -3.49 4.01
C GLY A 243 29.37 -3.91 3.41
N MET A 244 28.58 -2.99 2.84
CA MET A 244 27.33 -3.35 2.16
C MET A 244 27.50 -3.46 0.64
N CYS A 245 27.11 -4.62 0.08
CA CYS A 245 27.13 -4.75 -1.37
C CYS A 245 25.85 -4.13 -2.01
N THR A 246 26.02 -3.64 -3.25
CA THR A 246 24.91 -3.05 -4.02
C THR A 246 23.71 -4.00 -4.16
N CYS A 247 23.94 -5.30 -4.22
CA CYS A 247 22.89 -6.31 -4.30
C CYS A 247 22.04 -6.35 -3.02
N GLN A 248 22.67 -6.32 -1.84
CA GLN A 248 21.96 -6.28 -0.55
C GLN A 248 21.13 -5.03 -0.41
N TYR A 249 21.69 -3.86 -0.78
CA TYR A 249 20.95 -2.59 -0.76
C TYR A 249 19.74 -2.62 -1.69
N THR A 250 19.90 -3.15 -2.90
CA THR A 250 18.80 -3.27 -3.85
C THR A 250 17.70 -4.18 -3.32
N MET A 251 18.06 -5.34 -2.77
CA MET A 251 17.09 -6.27 -2.18
C MET A 251 16.40 -5.67 -0.96
N LEU A 252 17.15 -5.02 -0.07
CA LEU A 252 16.58 -4.30 1.06
C LEU A 252 15.57 -3.23 0.59
N SER A 253 15.94 -2.46 -0.42
CA SER A 253 15.07 -1.40 -0.98
C SER A 253 13.80 -1.94 -1.62
N LEU A 254 13.85 -3.12 -2.22
CA LEU A 254 12.69 -3.76 -2.85
C LEU A 254 11.76 -4.46 -1.86
N CYS A 255 12.32 -5.08 -0.82
CA CYS A 255 11.56 -5.96 0.07
C CYS A 255 11.08 -5.27 1.36
N THR A 256 11.57 -4.08 1.68
CA THR A 256 11.25 -3.38 2.95
C THR A 256 10.51 -2.07 2.74
N GLY A 257 9.99 -1.49 3.82
CA GLY A 257 9.33 -0.18 3.81
C GLY A 257 8.03 -0.15 3.03
N GLY A 258 7.24 -1.22 3.12
CA GLY A 258 5.94 -1.32 2.45
C GLY A 258 6.00 -1.30 0.92
N MET A 259 7.20 -1.50 0.34
CA MET A 259 7.38 -1.43 -1.12
C MET A 259 6.55 -2.46 -1.86
N MET A 260 6.60 -3.73 -1.44
CA MET A 260 5.83 -4.81 -2.06
C MET A 260 4.32 -4.60 -1.91
N LEU A 261 3.85 -4.26 -0.71
CA LEU A 261 2.44 -3.95 -0.48
C LEU A 261 1.97 -2.77 -1.34
N GLY A 262 2.75 -1.69 -1.36
CA GLY A 262 2.44 -0.48 -2.11
C GLY A 262 2.43 -0.71 -3.62
N ALA A 263 3.42 -1.41 -4.18
CA ALA A 263 3.53 -1.63 -5.61
C ALA A 263 2.44 -2.56 -6.16
N TRP A 264 2.10 -3.63 -5.44
CA TRP A 264 1.18 -4.66 -5.92
C TRP A 264 -0.29 -4.39 -5.59
N PHE A 265 -0.59 -3.77 -4.43
CA PHE A 265 -1.96 -3.67 -3.92
C PHE A 265 -2.48 -2.24 -3.78
N MET A 266 -1.59 -1.24 -3.62
CA MET A 266 -2.02 0.14 -3.38
C MET A 266 -1.89 1.05 -4.59
N ALA A 267 -0.78 0.94 -5.35
CA ALA A 267 -0.56 1.73 -6.56
C ALA A 267 -1.42 1.24 -7.73
N THR A 268 -1.92 0.00 -7.66
CA THR A 268 -2.75 -0.64 -8.68
C THR A 268 -4.25 -0.43 -8.48
N ASP A 269 -4.65 0.46 -7.58
CA ASP A 269 -6.05 0.80 -7.38
C ASP A 269 -6.66 1.35 -8.67
N TYR A 270 -7.83 0.82 -9.05
CA TYR A 270 -8.51 1.15 -10.32
C TYR A 270 -8.86 2.62 -10.47
N VAL A 271 -9.23 3.26 -9.36
CA VAL A 271 -9.76 4.62 -9.37
C VAL A 271 -8.64 5.65 -9.46
N THR A 272 -7.54 5.39 -8.75
CA THR A 272 -6.45 6.35 -8.53
C THR A 272 -5.24 6.13 -9.45
N SER A 273 -5.33 5.16 -10.39
CA SER A 273 -4.26 4.87 -11.35
C SER A 273 -4.61 5.33 -12.77
N PRO A 274 -3.61 5.62 -13.64
CA PRO A 274 -3.83 6.04 -15.02
C PRO A 274 -4.50 4.96 -15.87
N MET A 275 -5.32 5.37 -16.86
CA MET A 275 -6.00 4.46 -17.77
C MET A 275 -5.10 3.91 -18.89
N SER A 276 -4.17 4.72 -19.41
CA SER A 276 -3.32 4.34 -20.54
C SER A 276 -2.11 3.52 -20.09
N ASN A 277 -1.65 2.57 -20.91
CA ASN A 277 -0.48 1.74 -20.57
C ASN A 277 0.80 2.57 -20.38
N TRP A 278 1.03 3.58 -21.24
CA TRP A 278 2.14 4.51 -21.08
C TRP A 278 2.00 5.37 -19.83
N GLY A 279 0.78 5.83 -19.51
CA GLY A 279 0.49 6.53 -18.26
C GLY A 279 0.82 5.67 -17.04
N LYS A 280 0.47 4.37 -17.06
CA LYS A 280 0.78 3.42 -15.99
C LYS A 280 2.29 3.24 -15.78
N ILE A 281 3.06 3.16 -16.88
CA ILE A 281 4.52 3.03 -16.81
C ILE A 281 5.13 4.30 -16.20
N LEU A 282 4.74 5.49 -16.70
CA LEU A 282 5.23 6.77 -16.18
C LEU A 282 4.82 6.98 -14.72
N PHE A 283 3.60 6.59 -14.35
CA PHE A 283 3.12 6.60 -12.98
C PHE A 283 4.01 5.75 -12.07
N GLY A 284 4.35 4.53 -12.49
CA GLY A 284 5.21 3.65 -11.72
C GLY A 284 6.66 4.15 -11.63
N ILE A 285 7.21 4.72 -12.72
CA ILE A 285 8.53 5.35 -12.70
C ILE A 285 8.54 6.53 -11.73
N GLY A 286 7.52 7.40 -11.78
CA GLY A 286 7.40 8.53 -10.86
C GLY A 286 7.35 8.09 -9.39
N ILE A 287 6.55 7.06 -9.06
CA ILE A 287 6.52 6.49 -7.70
C ILE A 287 7.90 6.00 -7.30
N GLY A 288 8.57 5.18 -8.13
CA GLY A 288 9.88 4.62 -7.82
C GLY A 288 10.94 5.68 -7.56
N VAL A 289 10.99 6.73 -8.39
CA VAL A 289 11.92 7.86 -8.20
C VAL A 289 11.63 8.60 -6.89
N ILE A 290 10.37 8.98 -6.63
CA ILE A 290 10.00 9.73 -5.42
C ILE A 290 10.32 8.91 -4.17
N VAL A 291 10.02 7.59 -4.17
CA VAL A 291 10.35 6.71 -3.04
C VAL A 291 11.85 6.74 -2.76
N MET A 292 12.68 6.56 -3.78
CA MET A 292 14.12 6.50 -3.59
C MET A 292 14.70 7.86 -3.18
N VAL A 293 14.18 8.97 -3.71
CA VAL A 293 14.56 10.32 -3.28
C VAL A 293 14.21 10.54 -1.80
N ILE A 294 13.02 10.13 -1.34
CA ILE A 294 12.65 10.25 0.07
C ILE A 294 13.53 9.36 0.96
N ARG A 295 13.85 8.14 0.53
CA ARG A 295 14.69 7.22 1.29
C ARG A 295 16.14 7.71 1.44
N THR A 296 16.70 8.26 0.37
CA THR A 296 18.11 8.74 0.39
C THR A 296 18.25 10.10 1.07
N TRP A 297 17.43 11.09 0.72
CA TRP A 297 17.59 12.47 1.17
C TRP A 297 16.45 12.98 2.08
N GLY A 298 15.30 12.32 2.10
CA GLY A 298 14.17 12.76 2.90
C GLY A 298 14.33 12.54 4.41
N ALA A 299 13.44 13.05 5.22
CA ALA A 299 13.43 12.84 6.67
C ALA A 299 12.91 11.45 7.07
N TYR A 300 11.94 10.93 6.33
CA TYR A 300 11.33 9.64 6.64
C TYR A 300 12.09 8.47 5.99
N PRO A 301 12.23 7.32 6.67
CA PRO A 301 12.81 6.11 6.08
C PRO A 301 11.89 5.47 5.04
N GLU A 302 10.57 5.62 5.21
CA GLU A 302 9.54 5.07 4.33
C GLU A 302 8.94 6.17 3.46
N GLY A 303 9.00 5.98 2.13
CA GLY A 303 8.51 6.97 1.16
C GLY A 303 7.29 6.52 0.36
N MET A 304 6.91 5.22 0.42
CA MET A 304 5.95 4.63 -0.52
C MET A 304 4.57 5.29 -0.47
N SER A 305 4.05 5.57 0.73
CA SER A 305 2.74 6.20 0.90
C SER A 305 2.69 7.61 0.34
N PHE A 306 3.71 8.41 0.60
CA PHE A 306 3.82 9.77 0.06
C PHE A 306 3.95 9.75 -1.46
N ALA A 307 4.79 8.88 -1.99
CA ALA A 307 5.02 8.77 -3.43
C ALA A 307 3.75 8.41 -4.20
N ILE A 308 2.98 7.44 -3.71
CA ILE A 308 1.70 7.08 -4.34
C ILE A 308 0.72 8.25 -4.29
N LEU A 309 0.57 8.94 -3.15
CA LEU A 309 -0.35 10.08 -3.03
C LEU A 309 0.04 11.23 -3.95
N ILE A 310 1.33 11.58 -4.04
CA ILE A 310 1.82 12.61 -4.96
C ILE A 310 1.52 12.23 -6.41
N MET A 311 1.81 11.00 -6.77
CA MET A 311 1.54 10.53 -8.14
C MET A 311 0.05 10.39 -8.45
N ASN A 312 -0.80 10.06 -7.45
CA ASN A 312 -2.26 10.09 -7.62
C ASN A 312 -2.75 11.51 -8.01
N ALA A 313 -2.18 12.54 -7.38
CA ALA A 313 -2.49 13.93 -7.78
C ALA A 313 -2.06 14.25 -9.22
N CYS A 314 -1.04 13.56 -9.75
CA CYS A 314 -0.57 13.73 -11.12
C CYS A 314 -1.34 12.88 -12.16
N VAL A 315 -2.21 11.96 -11.73
CA VAL A 315 -2.96 11.06 -12.65
C VAL A 315 -3.77 11.82 -13.71
N PRO A 316 -4.46 12.95 -13.40
CA PRO A 316 -5.16 13.72 -14.43
C PRO A 316 -4.25 14.16 -15.58
N LEU A 317 -2.99 14.54 -15.28
CA LEU A 317 -1.99 14.93 -16.29
C LEU A 317 -1.55 13.70 -17.10
N LEU A 318 -1.32 12.55 -16.47
CA LEU A 318 -0.95 11.31 -17.12
C LEU A 318 -2.05 10.78 -18.03
N ASN A 319 -3.31 11.03 -17.72
CA ASN A 319 -4.45 10.66 -18.55
C ASN A 319 -4.62 11.52 -19.82
N LEU A 320 -3.87 12.62 -19.95
CA LEU A 320 -3.77 13.36 -21.22
C LEU A 320 -3.00 12.55 -22.29
N ILE A 321 -2.20 11.57 -21.89
CA ILE A 321 -1.51 10.63 -22.78
C ILE A 321 -2.54 9.62 -23.31
N ARG A 322 -3.28 10.00 -24.33
CA ARG A 322 -4.33 9.16 -24.90
C ARG A 322 -3.75 8.11 -25.86
N PRO A 323 -4.29 6.89 -25.89
CA PRO A 323 -3.99 5.95 -26.96
C PRO A 323 -4.48 6.52 -28.31
N LYS A 324 -3.78 6.19 -29.39
CA LYS A 324 -4.20 6.61 -30.75
C LYS A 324 -5.61 6.11 -31.03
N ARG A 325 -6.46 6.97 -31.60
CA ARG A 325 -7.79 6.58 -32.05
C ARG A 325 -7.67 5.62 -33.21
N PHE A 326 -8.57 4.64 -33.27
CA PHE A 326 -8.64 3.74 -34.41
C PHE A 326 -8.94 4.56 -35.70
N GLY A 327 -8.10 4.42 -36.72
CA GLY A 327 -8.22 5.19 -37.99
C GLY A 327 -7.50 6.54 -38.03
N GLU A 328 -6.87 7.00 -36.98
CA GLU A 328 -6.03 8.22 -37.00
C GLU A 328 -4.74 7.96 -37.79
N LYS A 329 -4.62 8.60 -38.97
CA LYS A 329 -3.36 8.60 -39.75
C LYS A 329 -2.28 9.33 -38.92
N LYS A 330 -1.05 8.76 -38.92
CA LYS A 330 0.12 9.49 -38.42
C LYS A 330 0.24 10.81 -39.20
N LYS A 331 0.15 11.94 -38.51
CA LYS A 331 0.64 13.21 -39.03
C LYS A 331 2.13 13.24 -38.92
#